data_1a424f7460c434fb52463dd0e9f78221
#
_entry.id   1a424f7460c434fb52463dd0e9f78221
#
_cell.length_a   1.000
_cell.length_b   1.000
_cell.length_c   1.000
_cell.angle_alpha   90.00
_cell.angle_beta   90.00
_cell.angle_gamma   90.00
#
_symmetry.space_group_name_H-M   'P 1'
#
loop_
_entity.id
_entity.type
_entity.pdbx_description
1 polymer ?
#
loop_
_entity_poly.entity_id
_entity_poly.type
_entity_poly.pdbx_seq_one_letter_code
_entity_poly.pdbx_strand_id
1 'polypeptide(L)'
;MEQLQEAYKQNNVILFVGAGVSIGLGIPSWNQLIDKIANDLGYDPEIYSTFGDNLALAEYYRIKHGNLGKLRSWMDRNWHSSDIKIKESEIHNIIANSNFPLIYTTNYDRWIENSFDEHNKKYHKIINVGDLIKTNNKTTQIIKFHGDFDDDDSIVLDETSYFKRLEFETPLDIKLRSDILGKTVLFIGYSLSDVNIRLLFYKLSQMWKNNGQGNVQPTSYVFSHKPNPI
;
A
#
# COMPACT_ATOMS: atom_id res chain seq x y z
N MET A 1 -12.93 20.48 2.03
CA MET A 1 -13.79 19.27 2.26
C MET A 1 -14.86 19.12 1.19
N GLU A 2 -15.53 20.19 0.76
CA GLU A 2 -16.56 20.16 -0.29
C GLU A 2 -16.08 19.54 -1.60
N GLN A 3 -14.88 19.88 -2.06
CA GLN A 3 -14.30 19.28 -3.28
C GLN A 3 -14.10 17.78 -3.17
N LEU A 4 -13.67 17.27 -2.01
CA LEU A 4 -13.52 15.84 -1.78
C LEU A 4 -14.87 15.13 -1.79
N GLN A 5 -15.89 15.74 -1.16
CA GLN A 5 -17.25 15.19 -1.14
C GLN A 5 -17.85 15.13 -2.56
N GLU A 6 -17.63 16.17 -3.36
CA GLU A 6 -18.11 16.19 -4.74
C GLU A 6 -17.38 15.12 -5.60
N ALA A 7 -16.06 15.04 -5.51
CA ALA A 7 -15.29 14.01 -6.19
C ALA A 7 -15.75 12.59 -5.78
N TYR A 8 -16.05 12.39 -4.50
CA TYR A 8 -16.55 11.10 -4.00
C TYR A 8 -17.92 10.75 -4.59
N LYS A 9 -18.89 11.69 -4.63
CA LYS A 9 -20.20 11.48 -5.26
C LYS A 9 -20.09 11.12 -6.74
N GLN A 10 -19.07 11.64 -7.42
CA GLN A 10 -18.79 11.36 -8.83
C GLN A 10 -18.00 10.07 -9.05
N ASN A 11 -17.74 9.26 -8.02
CA ASN A 11 -16.85 8.09 -8.07
C ASN A 11 -15.43 8.41 -8.58
N ASN A 12 -14.96 9.62 -8.31
CA ASN A 12 -13.69 10.15 -8.80
C ASN A 12 -12.64 10.27 -7.70
N VAL A 13 -12.72 9.39 -6.68
CA VAL A 13 -11.75 9.30 -5.58
C VAL A 13 -11.10 7.92 -5.58
N ILE A 14 -9.77 7.94 -5.51
CA ILE A 14 -8.95 6.77 -5.18
C ILE A 14 -8.73 6.77 -3.67
N LEU A 15 -9.07 5.67 -3.01
CA LEU A 15 -8.64 5.46 -1.62
C LEU A 15 -7.25 4.81 -1.61
N PHE A 16 -6.28 5.45 -0.96
CA PHE A 16 -4.93 4.91 -0.79
C PHE A 16 -4.70 4.52 0.67
N VAL A 17 -4.59 3.20 0.93
CA VAL A 17 -4.55 2.64 2.28
C VAL A 17 -3.12 2.26 2.64
N GLY A 18 -2.64 2.75 3.78
CA GLY A 18 -1.33 2.41 4.32
C GLY A 18 -1.40 1.50 5.54
N ALA A 19 -0.23 1.10 6.03
CA ALA A 19 -0.06 0.18 7.16
C ALA A 19 -0.72 0.66 8.46
N GLY A 20 -0.89 1.97 8.63
CA GLY A 20 -1.56 2.54 9.80
C GLY A 20 -2.98 2.03 10.03
N VAL A 21 -3.67 1.59 8.98
CA VAL A 21 -5.01 0.98 9.09
C VAL A 21 -4.94 -0.39 9.76
N SER A 22 -3.89 -1.17 9.50
CA SER A 22 -3.72 -2.53 10.04
C SER A 22 -3.03 -2.57 11.41
N ILE A 23 -2.37 -1.48 11.85
CA ILE A 23 -1.73 -1.40 13.17
C ILE A 23 -2.72 -1.69 14.30
N GLY A 24 -3.95 -1.20 14.19
CA GLY A 24 -5.02 -1.44 15.16
C GLY A 24 -5.43 -2.90 15.31
N LEU A 25 -5.06 -3.75 14.35
CA LEU A 25 -5.26 -5.21 14.39
C LEU A 25 -4.05 -5.95 14.99
N GLY A 26 -3.03 -5.23 15.47
CA GLY A 26 -1.81 -5.83 15.99
C GLY A 26 -0.79 -6.25 14.93
N ILE A 27 -0.99 -5.82 13.67
CA ILE A 27 -0.02 -6.07 12.61
C ILE A 27 1.25 -5.26 12.89
N PRO A 28 2.43 -5.89 12.83
CA PRO A 28 3.69 -5.21 13.13
C PRO A 28 3.95 -4.01 12.23
N SER A 29 4.55 -2.98 12.81
CA SER A 29 5.12 -1.87 12.06
C SER A 29 6.35 -2.32 11.26
N TRP A 30 6.79 -1.47 10.33
CA TRP A 30 8.00 -1.70 9.54
C TRP A 30 9.24 -1.92 10.44
N ASN A 31 9.39 -1.14 11.51
CA ASN A 31 10.50 -1.31 12.45
C ASN A 31 10.44 -2.66 13.18
N GLN A 32 9.28 -3.08 13.62
CA GLN A 32 9.11 -4.41 14.27
C GLN A 32 9.40 -5.56 13.29
N LEU A 33 9.14 -5.38 11.99
CA LEU A 33 9.56 -6.34 10.97
C LEU A 33 11.10 -6.40 10.85
N ILE A 34 11.80 -5.27 10.93
CA ILE A 34 13.26 -5.21 10.95
C ILE A 34 13.83 -5.88 12.20
N ASP A 35 13.21 -5.68 13.38
CA ASP A 35 13.59 -6.39 14.59
C ASP A 35 13.49 -7.91 14.44
N LYS A 36 12.42 -8.38 13.75
CA LYS A 36 12.28 -9.81 13.41
C LYS A 36 13.39 -10.29 12.48
N ILE A 37 13.73 -9.50 11.46
CA ILE A 37 14.84 -9.79 10.54
C ILE A 37 16.16 -9.89 11.30
N ALA A 38 16.45 -8.96 12.19
CA ALA A 38 17.64 -8.96 13.03
C ALA A 38 17.75 -10.25 13.85
N ASN A 39 16.69 -10.62 14.56
CA ASN A 39 16.63 -11.85 15.36
C ASN A 39 16.86 -13.11 14.51
N ASP A 40 16.28 -13.19 13.30
CA ASP A 40 16.47 -14.32 12.39
C ASP A 40 17.92 -14.45 11.89
N LEU A 41 18.63 -13.33 11.81
CA LEU A 41 20.02 -13.27 11.41
C LEU A 41 20.99 -13.45 12.60
N GLY A 42 20.46 -13.49 13.83
CA GLY A 42 21.28 -13.61 15.06
C GLY A 42 21.91 -12.30 15.52
N TYR A 43 21.37 -11.16 15.09
CA TYR A 43 21.79 -9.85 15.56
C TYR A 43 20.89 -9.31 16.67
N ASP A 44 21.44 -8.47 17.51
CA ASP A 44 20.66 -7.61 18.38
C ASP A 44 19.90 -6.57 17.53
N PRO A 45 18.56 -6.41 17.69
CA PRO A 45 17.78 -5.49 16.88
C PRO A 45 18.23 -4.02 16.95
N GLU A 46 18.64 -3.55 18.15
CA GLU A 46 19.10 -2.16 18.32
C GLU A 46 20.40 -1.92 17.55
N ILE A 47 21.31 -2.89 17.58
CA ILE A 47 22.57 -2.83 16.81
C ILE A 47 22.29 -2.96 15.33
N TYR A 48 21.45 -3.92 14.91
CA TYR A 48 21.14 -4.16 13.50
C TYR A 48 20.54 -2.93 12.84
N SER A 49 19.64 -2.23 13.52
CA SER A 49 19.01 -0.99 13.02
C SER A 49 19.99 0.15 12.73
N THR A 50 21.21 0.09 13.26
CA THR A 50 22.26 1.10 12.99
C THR A 50 23.04 0.86 11.70
N PHE A 51 22.89 -0.30 11.06
CA PHE A 51 23.68 -0.67 9.87
C PHE A 51 23.13 -0.07 8.56
N GLY A 52 21.91 0.44 8.56
CA GLY A 52 21.31 1.05 7.40
C GLY A 52 19.83 1.40 7.58
N ASP A 53 19.21 1.83 6.50
CA ASP A 53 17.76 2.00 6.50
C ASP A 53 17.02 0.66 6.35
N ASN A 54 15.72 0.68 6.55
CA ASN A 54 14.91 -0.54 6.56
C ASN A 54 14.96 -1.33 5.26
N LEU A 55 15.10 -0.67 4.10
CA LEU A 55 15.17 -1.34 2.79
C LEU A 55 16.50 -2.06 2.62
N ALA A 56 17.62 -1.40 2.97
CA ALA A 56 18.95 -1.99 2.93
C ALA A 56 19.07 -3.18 3.90
N LEU A 57 18.44 -3.07 5.09
CA LEU A 57 18.43 -4.16 6.07
C LEU A 57 17.61 -5.37 5.58
N ALA A 58 16.49 -5.15 4.91
CA ALA A 58 15.72 -6.21 4.27
C ALA A 58 16.47 -6.83 3.08
N GLU A 59 17.19 -6.02 2.30
CA GLU A 59 18.07 -6.48 1.21
C GLU A 59 19.16 -7.41 1.74
N TYR A 60 19.81 -7.05 2.85
CA TYR A 60 20.84 -7.89 3.48
C TYR A 60 20.26 -9.25 3.89
N TYR A 61 19.05 -9.28 4.46
CA TYR A 61 18.37 -10.54 4.78
C TYR A 61 18.15 -11.39 3.53
N ARG A 62 17.67 -10.79 2.44
CA ARG A 62 17.45 -11.47 1.15
C ARG A 62 18.76 -12.07 0.62
N ILE A 63 19.85 -11.31 0.65
CA ILE A 63 21.18 -11.77 0.20
C ILE A 63 21.66 -12.97 1.06
N LYS A 64 21.52 -12.89 2.38
CA LYS A 64 21.95 -13.94 3.30
C LYS A 64 21.17 -15.25 3.15
N HIS A 65 19.88 -15.17 2.89
CA HIS A 65 18.99 -16.33 2.75
C HIS A 65 18.74 -16.74 1.29
N GLY A 66 19.21 -15.98 0.31
CA GLY A 66 18.94 -16.18 -1.11
C GLY A 66 17.57 -15.71 -1.57
N ASN A 67 16.59 -15.57 -0.66
CA ASN A 67 15.25 -15.08 -0.93
C ASN A 67 14.55 -14.61 0.36
N LEU A 68 13.33 -14.06 0.21
CA LEU A 68 12.49 -13.60 1.32
C LEU A 68 11.46 -14.66 1.79
N GLY A 69 11.46 -15.87 1.26
CA GLY A 69 10.38 -16.85 1.44
C GLY A 69 10.12 -17.23 2.91
N LYS A 70 11.16 -17.36 3.74
CA LYS A 70 10.99 -17.61 5.19
C LYS A 70 10.31 -16.45 5.89
N LEU A 71 10.76 -15.21 5.62
CA LEU A 71 10.20 -14.00 6.18
C LEU A 71 8.75 -13.82 5.74
N ARG A 72 8.49 -13.94 4.45
CA ARG A 72 7.13 -13.89 3.87
C ARG A 72 6.20 -14.91 4.53
N SER A 73 6.63 -16.16 4.66
CA SER A 73 5.83 -17.21 5.29
C SER A 73 5.57 -16.95 6.77
N TRP A 74 6.52 -16.32 7.46
CA TRP A 74 6.33 -15.88 8.84
C TRP A 74 5.32 -14.74 8.91
N MET A 75 5.46 -13.72 8.04
CA MET A 75 4.52 -12.60 7.95
C MET A 75 3.09 -13.10 7.72
N ASP A 76 2.88 -13.96 6.73
CA ASP A 76 1.55 -14.49 6.39
C ASP A 76 0.89 -15.20 7.57
N ARG A 77 1.61 -16.08 8.26
CA ARG A 77 1.08 -16.83 9.42
C ARG A 77 0.80 -15.94 10.64
N ASN A 78 1.64 -14.97 10.90
CA ASN A 78 1.53 -14.17 12.12
C ASN A 78 0.61 -12.96 11.97
N TRP A 79 0.45 -12.46 10.74
CA TRP A 79 -0.39 -11.30 10.46
C TRP A 79 -1.86 -11.67 10.21
N HIS A 80 -2.15 -12.95 9.98
CA HIS A 80 -3.51 -13.46 9.75
C HIS A 80 -3.93 -14.46 10.84
N SER A 81 -3.65 -14.12 12.11
CA SER A 81 -4.10 -14.92 13.25
C SER A 81 -5.64 -15.01 13.28
N SER A 82 -6.15 -16.20 13.59
CA SER A 82 -7.58 -16.44 13.82
C SER A 82 -8.18 -15.64 14.98
N ASP A 83 -7.33 -15.10 15.85
CA ASP A 83 -7.76 -14.27 16.98
C ASP A 83 -8.17 -12.85 16.56
N ILE A 84 -7.75 -12.41 15.37
CA ILE A 84 -8.09 -11.10 14.82
C ILE A 84 -9.53 -11.14 14.30
N LYS A 85 -10.41 -10.37 14.92
CA LYS A 85 -11.82 -10.26 14.54
C LYS A 85 -12.03 -9.03 13.67
N ILE A 86 -11.93 -9.19 12.37
CA ILE A 86 -12.04 -8.06 11.43
C ILE A 86 -13.37 -7.31 11.53
N LYS A 87 -14.45 -7.99 11.91
CA LYS A 87 -15.78 -7.38 12.20
C LYS A 87 -15.72 -6.28 13.25
N GLU A 88 -14.80 -6.37 14.21
CA GLU A 88 -14.64 -5.40 15.28
C GLU A 88 -13.81 -4.18 14.87
N SER A 89 -13.18 -4.21 13.69
CA SER A 89 -12.39 -3.10 13.17
C SER A 89 -13.26 -2.07 12.45
N GLU A 90 -13.57 -0.98 13.14
CA GLU A 90 -14.41 0.10 12.62
C GLU A 90 -13.88 0.66 11.29
N ILE A 91 -12.55 0.90 11.20
CA ILE A 91 -11.94 1.47 9.99
C ILE A 91 -12.07 0.54 8.77
N HIS A 92 -11.86 -0.77 8.93
CA HIS A 92 -12.03 -1.73 7.85
C HIS A 92 -13.49 -1.86 7.44
N ASN A 93 -14.41 -1.83 8.40
CA ASN A 93 -15.85 -1.83 8.13
C ASN A 93 -16.28 -0.58 7.34
N ILE A 94 -15.74 0.59 7.67
CA ILE A 94 -15.98 1.83 6.92
C ILE A 94 -15.42 1.69 5.50
N ILE A 95 -14.20 1.20 5.32
CA ILE A 95 -13.60 1.01 4.00
C ILE A 95 -14.46 0.10 3.12
N ALA A 96 -14.85 -1.07 3.63
CA ALA A 96 -15.65 -2.03 2.87
C ALA A 96 -17.04 -1.47 2.48
N ASN A 97 -17.62 -0.59 3.30
CA ASN A 97 -18.94 -0.02 3.06
C ASN A 97 -18.92 1.33 2.30
N SER A 98 -17.75 1.91 2.05
CA SER A 98 -17.63 3.25 1.44
C SER A 98 -17.60 3.26 -0.09
N ASN A 99 -17.92 2.19 -0.78
CA ASN A 99 -18.09 2.10 -2.25
C ASN A 99 -17.02 2.81 -3.10
N PHE A 100 -15.75 2.86 -2.66
CA PHE A 100 -14.67 3.38 -3.49
C PHE A 100 -14.46 2.48 -4.71
N PRO A 101 -14.40 3.02 -5.93
CA PRO A 101 -14.17 2.20 -7.13
C PRO A 101 -12.75 1.64 -7.18
N LEU A 102 -11.79 2.40 -6.65
CA LEU A 102 -10.36 2.06 -6.64
C LEU A 102 -9.79 2.20 -5.23
N ILE A 103 -9.25 1.12 -4.72
CA ILE A 103 -8.49 1.07 -3.46
C ILE A 103 -7.09 0.62 -3.80
N TYR A 104 -6.10 1.47 -3.58
CA TYR A 104 -4.69 1.13 -3.65
C TYR A 104 -4.14 0.88 -2.25
N THR A 105 -3.28 -0.10 -2.10
CA THR A 105 -2.58 -0.34 -0.85
C THR A 105 -1.16 -0.83 -1.09
N THR A 106 -0.25 -0.41 -0.21
CA THR A 106 1.10 -0.97 -0.11
C THR A 106 1.19 -2.06 0.97
N ASN A 107 0.08 -2.35 1.65
CA ASN A 107 0.02 -3.38 2.67
C ASN A 107 0.03 -4.77 2.04
N TYR A 108 0.80 -5.68 2.63
CA TYR A 108 0.83 -7.09 2.21
C TYR A 108 -0.32 -7.90 2.81
N ASP A 109 -0.84 -7.47 3.99
CA ASP A 109 -1.94 -8.15 4.68
C ASP A 109 -3.23 -8.17 3.86
N ARG A 110 -4.15 -9.09 4.19
CA ARG A 110 -5.44 -9.30 3.50
C ARG A 110 -6.63 -8.72 4.27
N TRP A 111 -6.41 -7.79 5.20
CA TRP A 111 -7.50 -7.35 6.07
C TRP A 111 -8.52 -6.46 5.37
N ILE A 112 -8.14 -5.76 4.30
CA ILE A 112 -9.09 -5.04 3.45
C ILE A 112 -10.01 -6.06 2.75
N GLU A 113 -9.43 -7.06 2.10
CA GLU A 113 -10.14 -8.13 1.41
C GLU A 113 -11.05 -8.90 2.38
N ASN A 114 -10.53 -9.31 3.53
CA ASN A 114 -11.30 -10.01 4.56
C ASN A 114 -12.50 -9.19 5.04
N SER A 115 -12.35 -7.86 5.13
CA SER A 115 -13.47 -6.99 5.48
C SER A 115 -14.54 -6.94 4.38
N PHE A 116 -14.15 -6.93 3.10
CA PHE A 116 -15.09 -7.02 1.99
C PHE A 116 -15.84 -8.36 2.00
N ASP A 117 -15.14 -9.47 2.22
CA ASP A 117 -15.73 -10.81 2.31
C ASP A 117 -16.73 -10.88 3.47
N GLU A 118 -16.37 -10.33 4.63
CA GLU A 118 -17.24 -10.29 5.81
C GLU A 118 -18.55 -9.53 5.58
N HIS A 119 -18.51 -8.48 4.75
CA HIS A 119 -19.69 -7.69 4.37
C HIS A 119 -20.37 -8.21 3.09
N ASN A 120 -19.97 -9.37 2.56
CA ASN A 120 -20.46 -9.93 1.29
C ASN A 120 -20.37 -8.91 0.13
N LYS A 121 -19.31 -8.08 0.12
CA LYS A 121 -19.05 -7.11 -0.93
C LYS A 121 -18.15 -7.70 -2.00
N LYS A 122 -18.52 -7.55 -3.25
CA LYS A 122 -17.70 -8.02 -4.38
C LYS A 122 -16.55 -7.04 -4.64
N TYR A 123 -15.37 -7.59 -4.91
CA TYR A 123 -14.19 -6.85 -5.33
C TYR A 123 -13.36 -7.66 -6.33
N HIS A 124 -12.44 -6.99 -7.01
CA HIS A 124 -11.37 -7.62 -7.79
C HIS A 124 -10.04 -7.28 -7.14
N LYS A 125 -9.34 -8.30 -6.63
CA LYS A 125 -7.95 -8.14 -6.17
C LYS A 125 -7.02 -8.14 -7.37
N ILE A 126 -6.11 -7.17 -7.42
CA ILE A 126 -5.14 -6.98 -8.49
C ILE A 126 -3.75 -6.99 -7.89
N ILE A 127 -2.94 -7.99 -8.26
CA ILE A 127 -1.57 -8.17 -7.82
C ILE A 127 -0.61 -8.01 -9.00
N ASN A 128 -1.05 -8.43 -10.18
CA ASN A 128 -0.22 -8.46 -11.40
C ASN A 128 -1.04 -8.11 -12.65
N VAL A 129 -0.38 -8.12 -13.82
CA VAL A 129 -0.99 -7.77 -15.11
C VAL A 129 -2.12 -8.73 -15.51
N GLY A 130 -2.02 -10.00 -15.13
CA GLY A 130 -3.04 -11.01 -15.46
C GLY A 130 -4.38 -10.73 -14.78
N ASP A 131 -4.36 -10.09 -13.61
CA ASP A 131 -5.57 -9.72 -12.90
C ASP A 131 -6.25 -8.50 -13.53
N LEU A 132 -5.48 -7.57 -14.14
CA LEU A 132 -6.03 -6.41 -14.83
C LEU A 132 -6.99 -6.79 -15.96
N ILE A 133 -6.72 -7.89 -16.67
CA ILE A 133 -7.55 -8.38 -17.78
C ILE A 133 -8.91 -8.87 -17.29
N LYS A 134 -8.99 -9.35 -16.05
CA LYS A 134 -10.19 -9.93 -15.46
C LYS A 134 -11.11 -8.89 -14.80
N THR A 135 -10.67 -7.64 -14.72
CA THR A 135 -11.41 -6.59 -14.02
C THR A 135 -12.58 -6.04 -14.85
N ASN A 136 -13.59 -5.54 -14.14
CA ASN A 136 -14.64 -4.72 -14.72
C ASN A 136 -14.83 -3.45 -13.89
N ASN A 137 -15.33 -2.40 -14.51
CA ASN A 137 -15.50 -1.08 -13.86
C ASN A 137 -16.73 -1.02 -12.91
N LYS A 138 -17.46 -2.11 -12.72
CA LYS A 138 -18.67 -2.16 -11.88
C LYS A 138 -18.39 -2.63 -10.45
N THR A 139 -17.18 -3.13 -10.21
CA THR A 139 -16.77 -3.75 -8.93
C THR A 139 -15.54 -3.05 -8.41
N THR A 140 -15.48 -2.81 -7.10
CA THR A 140 -14.29 -2.24 -6.46
C THR A 140 -13.03 -3.02 -6.85
N GLN A 141 -12.00 -2.31 -7.23
CA GLN A 141 -10.68 -2.88 -7.48
C GLN A 141 -9.78 -2.62 -6.27
N ILE A 142 -9.23 -3.68 -5.67
CA ILE A 142 -8.23 -3.60 -4.61
C ILE A 142 -6.88 -3.92 -5.23
N ILE A 143 -6.03 -2.89 -5.36
CA ILE A 143 -4.74 -2.99 -6.02
C ILE A 143 -3.64 -3.11 -4.97
N LYS A 144 -3.02 -4.28 -4.88
CA LYS A 144 -1.89 -4.58 -3.99
C LYS A 144 -0.60 -4.09 -4.61
N PHE A 145 -0.32 -2.80 -4.43
CA PHE A 145 0.73 -2.12 -5.17
C PHE A 145 2.15 -2.62 -4.83
N HIS A 146 2.40 -3.07 -3.60
CA HIS A 146 3.67 -3.68 -3.18
C HIS A 146 3.60 -5.21 -3.11
N GLY A 147 2.60 -5.81 -3.75
CA GLY A 147 2.43 -7.26 -3.81
C GLY A 147 1.55 -7.84 -2.71
N ASP A 148 1.40 -9.15 -2.74
CA ASP A 148 0.54 -9.93 -1.87
C ASP A 148 1.18 -11.28 -1.56
N PHE A 149 0.77 -11.92 -0.48
CA PHE A 149 1.24 -13.24 -0.10
C PHE A 149 0.78 -14.37 -1.03
N ASP A 150 -0.14 -14.11 -1.95
CA ASP A 150 -0.57 -15.08 -2.96
C ASP A 150 0.38 -15.15 -4.17
N ASP A 151 1.32 -14.19 -4.29
CA ASP A 151 2.29 -14.10 -5.39
C ASP A 151 3.64 -13.60 -4.83
N ASP A 152 4.54 -14.54 -4.51
CA ASP A 152 5.83 -14.24 -3.88
C ASP A 152 6.70 -13.29 -4.72
N ASP A 153 6.62 -13.37 -6.05
CA ASP A 153 7.38 -12.53 -6.97
C ASP A 153 6.86 -11.10 -7.03
N SER A 154 5.64 -10.87 -6.54
CA SER A 154 5.03 -9.54 -6.48
C SER A 154 5.52 -8.68 -5.33
N ILE A 155 6.14 -9.27 -4.30
CA ILE A 155 6.47 -8.58 -3.04
C ILE A 155 7.62 -7.58 -3.23
N VAL A 156 7.34 -6.32 -2.88
CA VAL A 156 8.28 -5.20 -2.92
C VAL A 156 8.66 -4.84 -1.49
N LEU A 157 9.74 -5.45 -0.97
CA LEU A 157 10.12 -5.35 0.44
C LEU A 157 11.58 -4.91 0.63
N ASP A 158 12.48 -5.25 -0.29
CA ASP A 158 13.90 -4.95 -0.22
C ASP A 158 14.31 -3.79 -1.15
N GLU A 159 15.53 -3.28 -0.98
CA GLU A 159 16.04 -2.13 -1.72
C GLU A 159 16.04 -2.37 -3.23
N THR A 160 16.46 -3.56 -3.67
CA THR A 160 16.48 -3.92 -5.10
C THR A 160 15.06 -3.89 -5.70
N SER A 161 14.07 -4.42 -5.01
CA SER A 161 12.68 -4.43 -5.48
C SER A 161 12.09 -3.01 -5.53
N TYR A 162 12.43 -2.16 -4.55
CA TYR A 162 12.06 -0.75 -4.55
C TYR A 162 12.68 0.03 -5.70
N PHE A 163 13.97 -0.18 -5.98
CA PHE A 163 14.66 0.51 -7.08
C PHE A 163 14.10 0.12 -8.46
N LYS A 164 13.75 -1.15 -8.66
CA LYS A 164 13.05 -1.58 -9.88
C LYS A 164 11.74 -0.83 -10.10
N ARG A 165 11.03 -0.47 -9.01
CA ARG A 165 9.79 0.30 -9.09
C ARG A 165 10.01 1.78 -9.42
N LEU A 166 11.22 2.33 -9.21
CA LEU A 166 11.54 3.73 -9.56
C LEU A 166 11.55 4.00 -11.07
N GLU A 167 11.66 2.97 -11.89
CA GLU A 167 11.54 3.07 -13.34
C GLU A 167 10.10 3.40 -13.77
N PHE A 168 9.10 3.05 -12.95
CA PHE A 168 7.66 3.24 -13.20
C PHE A 168 7.17 2.63 -14.52
N GLU A 169 7.69 1.47 -14.88
CA GLU A 169 7.40 0.79 -16.13
C GLU A 169 6.57 -0.49 -15.95
N THR A 170 6.36 -0.93 -14.72
CA THR A 170 5.50 -2.09 -14.48
C THR A 170 4.04 -1.78 -14.84
N PRO A 171 3.24 -2.78 -15.24
CA PRO A 171 1.82 -2.57 -15.55
C PRO A 171 1.03 -1.90 -14.44
N LEU A 172 1.35 -2.20 -13.17
CA LEU A 172 0.72 -1.56 -12.02
C LEU A 172 1.15 -0.10 -11.86
N ASP A 173 2.39 0.24 -12.18
CA ASP A 173 2.88 1.62 -12.17
C ASP A 173 2.18 2.46 -13.24
N ILE A 174 2.03 1.89 -14.45
CA ILE A 174 1.31 2.54 -15.56
C ILE A 174 -0.16 2.76 -15.17
N LYS A 175 -0.79 1.74 -14.57
CA LYS A 175 -2.16 1.86 -14.08
C LYS A 175 -2.29 2.95 -13.02
N LEU A 176 -1.44 2.95 -11.99
CA LEU A 176 -1.48 3.96 -10.93
C LEU A 176 -1.32 5.37 -11.49
N ARG A 177 -0.35 5.58 -12.37
CA ARG A 177 -0.14 6.88 -13.04
C ARG A 177 -1.37 7.33 -13.81
N SER A 178 -1.97 6.42 -14.60
CA SER A 178 -3.18 6.71 -15.36
C SER A 178 -4.37 7.06 -14.45
N ASP A 179 -4.57 6.30 -13.38
CA ASP A 179 -5.68 6.50 -12.46
C ASP A 179 -5.57 7.83 -11.70
N ILE A 180 -4.35 8.19 -11.22
CA ILE A 180 -4.13 9.43 -10.45
C ILE A 180 -4.21 10.68 -11.32
N LEU A 181 -3.90 10.60 -12.61
CA LEU A 181 -3.90 11.77 -13.48
C LEU A 181 -5.24 12.52 -13.49
N GLY A 182 -6.34 11.82 -13.38
CA GLY A 182 -7.68 12.44 -13.45
C GLY A 182 -8.51 12.32 -12.17
N LYS A 183 -7.95 11.77 -11.07
CA LYS A 183 -8.72 11.48 -9.86
C LYS A 183 -8.12 12.12 -8.61
N THR A 184 -8.99 12.48 -7.69
CA THR A 184 -8.61 12.85 -6.32
C THR A 184 -8.09 11.62 -5.57
N VAL A 185 -7.03 11.76 -4.80
CA VAL A 185 -6.50 10.69 -3.95
C VAL A 185 -6.74 11.02 -2.48
N LEU A 186 -7.32 10.08 -1.75
CA LEU A 186 -7.47 10.16 -0.30
C LEU A 186 -6.56 9.13 0.36
N PHE A 187 -5.54 9.58 1.08
CA PHE A 187 -4.65 8.74 1.87
C PHE A 187 -5.18 8.53 3.28
N ILE A 188 -5.24 7.28 3.73
CA ILE A 188 -5.57 6.91 5.12
C ILE A 188 -4.55 5.92 5.67
N GLY A 189 -4.15 6.12 6.95
CA GLY A 189 -3.14 5.27 7.57
C GLY A 189 -1.80 5.24 6.84
N TYR A 190 -1.50 6.26 6.04
CA TYR A 190 -0.32 6.35 5.19
C TYR A 190 0.60 7.48 5.65
N SER A 191 1.87 7.18 5.89
CA SER A 191 2.85 8.15 6.40
C SER A 191 3.46 9.04 5.32
N LEU A 192 3.23 8.74 4.03
CA LEU A 192 3.92 9.37 2.88
C LEU A 192 5.46 9.23 2.94
N SER A 193 5.98 8.27 3.72
CA SER A 193 7.43 7.99 3.77
C SER A 193 7.92 7.15 2.59
N ASP A 194 7.01 6.48 1.87
CA ASP A 194 7.31 5.67 0.71
C ASP A 194 7.90 6.50 -0.44
N VAL A 195 9.17 6.25 -0.76
CA VAL A 195 9.92 7.03 -1.75
C VAL A 195 9.35 6.85 -3.17
N ASN A 196 8.85 5.65 -3.51
CA ASN A 196 8.26 5.39 -4.82
C ASN A 196 6.99 6.23 -5.02
N ILE A 197 6.11 6.24 -4.03
CA ILE A 197 4.86 7.00 -4.09
C ILE A 197 5.15 8.51 -4.11
N ARG A 198 6.08 9.00 -3.27
CA ARG A 198 6.48 10.42 -3.28
C ARG A 198 7.05 10.85 -4.63
N LEU A 199 7.93 10.05 -5.22
CA LEU A 199 8.53 10.34 -6.52
C LEU A 199 7.49 10.31 -7.64
N LEU A 200 6.55 9.36 -7.59
CA LEU A 200 5.43 9.31 -8.53
C LEU A 200 4.61 10.60 -8.50
N PHE A 201 4.17 11.03 -7.31
CA PHE A 201 3.40 12.27 -7.16
C PHE A 201 4.18 13.50 -7.60
N TYR A 202 5.48 13.57 -7.31
CA TYR A 202 6.35 14.62 -7.80
C TYR A 202 6.38 14.66 -9.34
N LYS A 203 6.61 13.52 -9.99
CA LYS A 203 6.62 13.42 -11.46
C LYS A 203 5.29 13.85 -12.09
N LEU A 204 4.16 13.42 -11.51
CA LEU A 204 2.83 13.82 -11.96
C LEU A 204 2.60 15.34 -11.80
N SER A 205 2.99 15.92 -10.66
CA SER A 205 2.90 17.36 -10.44
C SER A 205 3.73 18.15 -11.48
N GLN A 206 4.92 17.68 -11.83
CA GLN A 206 5.73 18.29 -12.88
C GLN A 206 5.05 18.20 -14.27
N MET A 207 4.41 17.10 -14.58
CA MET A 207 3.66 16.96 -15.83
C MET A 207 2.53 17.98 -15.93
N TRP A 208 1.75 18.19 -14.88
CA TRP A 208 0.68 19.19 -14.85
C TRP A 208 1.23 20.61 -15.01
N LYS A 209 2.31 20.96 -14.30
CA LYS A 209 2.96 22.27 -14.38
C LYS A 209 3.53 22.55 -15.78
N ASN A 210 4.25 21.58 -16.35
CA ASN A 210 4.91 21.73 -17.64
C ASN A 210 3.91 21.90 -18.81
N ASN A 211 2.69 21.38 -18.64
CA ASN A 211 1.62 21.57 -19.63
C ASN A 211 0.74 22.82 -19.35
N GLY A 212 1.15 23.68 -18.43
CA GLY A 212 0.40 24.90 -18.09
C GLY A 212 -0.94 24.66 -17.37
N GLN A 213 -1.17 23.44 -16.87
CA GLN A 213 -2.43 23.00 -16.28
C GLN A 213 -2.32 22.76 -14.75
N GLY A 214 -1.31 23.33 -14.11
CA GLY A 214 -1.08 23.11 -12.67
C GLY A 214 -2.25 23.50 -11.77
N ASN A 215 -3.07 24.47 -12.19
CA ASN A 215 -4.22 24.95 -11.42
C ASN A 215 -5.45 23.99 -11.46
N VAL A 216 -5.49 23.05 -12.39
CA VAL A 216 -6.57 22.07 -12.52
C VAL A 216 -6.17 20.67 -12.10
N GLN A 217 -4.95 20.50 -11.57
CA GLN A 217 -4.49 19.24 -11.00
C GLN A 217 -5.44 18.78 -9.88
N PRO A 218 -5.90 17.50 -9.90
CA PRO A 218 -6.71 16.97 -8.81
C PRO A 218 -6.00 17.08 -7.46
N THR A 219 -6.73 17.51 -6.43
CA THR A 219 -6.19 17.66 -5.08
C THR A 219 -6.05 16.29 -4.41
N SER A 220 -4.92 16.04 -3.76
CA SER A 220 -4.73 14.90 -2.88
C SER A 220 -4.96 15.27 -1.43
N TYR A 221 -5.59 14.40 -0.66
CA TYR A 221 -5.91 14.59 0.75
C TYR A 221 -5.23 13.52 1.59
N VAL A 222 -4.74 13.91 2.76
CA VAL A 222 -4.16 12.99 3.75
C VAL A 222 -4.98 13.09 5.03
N PHE A 223 -5.53 11.95 5.46
CA PHE A 223 -6.15 11.85 6.77
C PHE A 223 -5.09 11.47 7.80
N SER A 224 -4.83 12.36 8.75
CA SER A 224 -3.85 12.16 9.82
C SER A 224 -4.49 12.34 11.19
N HIS A 225 -4.17 11.44 12.12
CA HIS A 225 -4.61 11.56 13.51
C HIS A 225 -3.93 12.74 14.24
N LYS A 226 -2.69 13.04 13.88
CA LYS A 226 -1.96 14.21 14.39
C LYS A 226 -1.53 15.07 13.23
N PRO A 227 -1.76 16.41 13.29
CA PRO A 227 -1.24 17.32 12.28
C PRO A 227 0.28 17.17 12.17
N ASN A 228 0.77 17.01 10.96
CA ASN A 228 2.21 17.09 10.68
C ASN A 228 2.47 18.40 9.96
N PRO A 229 3.36 19.28 10.46
CA PRO A 229 3.66 20.55 9.83
C PRO A 229 4.54 20.47 8.57
N ILE A 230 5.04 19.23 8.23
CA ILE A 230 5.91 19.00 7.08
C ILE A 230 5.12 18.38 5.94
#